data_61cdea6cb1be187aa7d6d0612c638613
#
_entry.id   61cdea6cb1be187aa7d6d0612c638613
#
_cell.length_a   1.000
_cell.length_b   1.000
_cell.length_c   1.000
_cell.angle_alpha   90.00
_cell.angle_beta   90.00
_cell.angle_gamma   90.00
#
_symmetry.space_group_name_H-M   'P 1'
#
loop_
_entity.id
_entity.type
_entity.pdbx_description
1 polymer ?
#
loop_
_entity_poly.entity_id
_entity_poly.type
_entity_poly.pdbx_seq_one_letter_code
_entity_poly.pdbx_strand_id
1 'polypeptide(L)'
;MMTTIESCGMRYVLATPTAKLPPADFTDAHARQALRFHRTLPGYQPTGLVNLSQLAHHQNIANILVKDESTRFGLSAFKVLGGSYAVARMLCQRMGIEWEQVDFGTLKKEIVRRRIGPLTLATATDGNHGRSVALSLIHI
;
A
#
# COMPACT_ATOMS: atom_id res chain seq x y z
N MET A 1 -19.91 -20.37 8.94
CA MET A 1 -19.60 -21.70 9.51
C MET A 1 -18.13 -21.97 9.25
N MET A 2 -17.35 -22.40 10.22
CA MET A 2 -15.93 -22.74 10.04
C MET A 2 -15.82 -24.26 10.05
N THR A 3 -15.19 -24.82 9.04
CA THR A 3 -14.93 -26.26 8.98
C THR A 3 -13.44 -26.49 9.18
N THR A 4 -13.08 -27.24 10.20
CA THR A 4 -11.68 -27.63 10.43
C THR A 4 -11.38 -28.88 9.63
N ILE A 5 -10.30 -28.87 8.88
CA ILE A 5 -9.81 -30.00 8.10
C ILE A 5 -8.41 -30.35 8.58
N GLU A 6 -8.14 -31.65 8.71
CA GLU A 6 -6.79 -32.17 8.98
C GLU A 6 -6.30 -32.93 7.75
N SER A 7 -5.15 -32.54 7.24
CA SER A 7 -4.49 -33.23 6.13
C SER A 7 -2.98 -33.10 6.26
N CYS A 8 -2.26 -34.18 6.03
CA CYS A 8 -0.79 -34.23 6.07
C CYS A 8 -0.19 -33.67 7.38
N GLY A 9 -0.83 -33.93 8.53
CA GLY A 9 -0.36 -33.45 9.84
C GLY A 9 -0.57 -31.94 10.09
N MET A 10 -1.22 -31.24 9.19
CA MET A 10 -1.58 -29.84 9.34
C MET A 10 -3.07 -29.69 9.61
N ARG A 11 -3.40 -28.78 10.53
CA ARG A 11 -4.77 -28.37 10.81
C ARG A 11 -5.02 -27.00 10.17
N TYR A 12 -6.04 -26.88 9.34
CA TYR A 12 -6.47 -25.62 8.76
C TYR A 12 -7.99 -25.47 8.86
N VAL A 13 -8.43 -24.25 8.85
CA VAL A 13 -9.83 -23.88 8.94
C VAL A 13 -10.27 -23.30 7.61
N LEU A 14 -11.25 -23.95 6.98
CA LEU A 14 -11.94 -23.37 5.83
C LEU A 14 -13.05 -22.46 6.35
N ALA A 15 -12.90 -21.16 6.07
CA ALA A 15 -13.99 -20.23 6.28
C ALA A 15 -14.94 -20.33 5.09
N THR A 16 -16.24 -20.54 5.35
CA THR A 16 -17.25 -20.32 4.31
C THR A 16 -17.22 -18.83 3.94
N PRO A 17 -17.02 -18.48 2.67
CA PRO A 17 -17.08 -17.09 2.24
C PRO A 17 -18.45 -16.52 2.63
N THR A 18 -18.48 -15.72 3.68
CA THR A 18 -19.63 -14.87 3.92
C THR A 18 -19.44 -13.66 3.01
N ALA A 19 -20.39 -13.40 2.14
CA ALA A 19 -20.40 -12.18 1.32
C ALA A 19 -20.62 -10.96 2.21
N LYS A 20 -19.64 -10.66 3.07
CA LYS A 20 -19.60 -9.37 3.74
C LYS A 20 -19.11 -8.37 2.71
N LEU A 21 -19.92 -7.37 2.45
CA LEU A 21 -19.48 -6.19 1.72
C LEU A 21 -18.19 -5.67 2.38
N PRO A 22 -17.20 -5.25 1.58
CA PRO A 22 -16.01 -4.62 2.15
C PRO A 22 -16.45 -3.44 3.01
N PRO A 23 -15.69 -3.11 4.09
CA PRO A 23 -15.96 -1.92 4.87
C PRO A 23 -16.14 -0.69 3.97
N ALA A 24 -17.03 0.23 4.36
CA ALA A 24 -17.37 1.41 3.56
C ALA A 24 -16.12 2.24 3.14
N ASP A 25 -15.03 2.11 3.89
CA ASP A 25 -13.76 2.80 3.61
C ASP A 25 -12.91 2.13 2.51
N PHE A 26 -13.32 0.96 2.00
CA PHE A 26 -12.60 0.24 0.92
C PHE A 26 -13.43 0.20 -0.36
N THR A 27 -13.65 1.37 -0.95
CA THR A 27 -14.39 1.51 -2.19
C THR A 27 -13.45 1.67 -3.40
N ASP A 28 -13.99 1.42 -4.60
CA ASP A 28 -13.28 1.72 -5.85
C ASP A 28 -12.85 3.20 -5.95
N ALA A 29 -13.63 4.10 -5.40
CA ALA A 29 -13.29 5.52 -5.37
C ALA A 29 -12.02 5.78 -4.57
N HIS A 30 -11.89 5.18 -3.38
CA HIS A 30 -10.70 5.27 -2.56
C HIS A 30 -9.48 4.61 -3.24
N ALA A 31 -9.67 3.47 -3.91
CA ALA A 31 -8.61 2.82 -4.66
C ALA A 31 -8.09 3.70 -5.82
N ARG A 32 -9.00 4.33 -6.57
CA ARG A 32 -8.65 5.28 -7.64
C ARG A 32 -7.93 6.53 -7.11
N GLN A 33 -8.35 7.06 -5.96
CA GLN A 33 -7.66 8.17 -5.31
C GLN A 33 -6.22 7.81 -4.93
N ALA A 34 -6.03 6.67 -4.28
CA ALA A 34 -4.70 6.19 -3.92
C ALA A 34 -3.81 6.00 -5.15
N LEU A 35 -4.33 5.36 -6.19
CA LEU A 35 -3.59 5.16 -7.44
C LEU A 35 -3.23 6.48 -8.13
N ARG A 36 -4.15 7.45 -8.16
CA ARG A 36 -3.89 8.78 -8.70
C ARG A 36 -2.70 9.44 -7.99
N PHE A 37 -2.70 9.44 -6.66
CA PHE A 37 -1.60 10.00 -5.88
C PHE A 37 -0.29 9.24 -6.14
N HIS A 38 -0.31 7.90 -6.10
CA HIS A 38 0.89 7.10 -6.32
C HIS A 38 1.54 7.36 -7.68
N ARG A 39 0.75 7.62 -8.73
CA ARG A 39 1.25 7.95 -10.06
C ARG A 39 2.02 9.28 -10.12
N THR A 40 1.86 10.14 -9.12
CA THR A 40 2.59 11.41 -9.02
C THR A 40 3.91 11.28 -8.25
N LEU A 41 4.17 10.13 -7.62
CA LEU A 41 5.43 9.88 -6.91
C LEU A 41 6.59 9.72 -7.91
N PRO A 42 7.73 10.38 -7.67
CA PRO A 42 8.92 10.22 -8.51
C PRO A 42 9.34 8.74 -8.58
N GLY A 43 9.55 8.23 -9.78
CA GLY A 43 9.95 6.85 -10.00
C GLY A 43 8.82 5.81 -9.83
N TYR A 44 7.57 6.24 -9.72
CA TYR A 44 6.45 5.31 -9.73
C TYR A 44 6.38 4.57 -11.06
N GLN A 45 6.36 3.25 -11.00
CA GLN A 45 6.08 2.36 -12.13
C GLN A 45 5.10 1.25 -11.68
N PRO A 46 4.18 0.83 -12.55
CA PRO A 46 3.43 -0.38 -12.32
C PRO A 46 4.39 -1.57 -12.22
N THR A 47 4.25 -2.37 -11.19
CA THR A 47 5.04 -3.61 -11.03
C THR A 47 4.35 -4.80 -11.69
N GLY A 48 5.12 -5.84 -12.01
CA GLY A 48 4.62 -7.03 -12.68
C GLY A 48 3.61 -7.84 -11.85
N LEU A 49 2.74 -8.55 -12.53
CA LEU A 49 1.94 -9.64 -11.98
C LEU A 49 2.40 -10.93 -12.64
N VAL A 50 3.03 -11.79 -11.87
CA VAL A 50 3.63 -13.04 -12.34
C VAL A 50 2.70 -14.20 -12.04
N ASN A 51 2.41 -15.03 -13.05
CA ASN A 51 1.67 -16.27 -12.86
C ASN A 51 2.65 -17.44 -12.71
N LEU A 52 2.64 -18.09 -11.55
CA LEU A 52 3.44 -19.27 -11.25
C LEU A 52 2.67 -20.55 -11.63
N SER A 53 2.40 -20.73 -12.92
CA SER A 53 1.56 -21.80 -13.43
C SER A 53 2.07 -23.21 -13.10
N GLN A 54 3.39 -23.43 -13.15
CA GLN A 54 3.97 -24.72 -12.78
C GLN A 54 3.73 -25.04 -11.30
N LEU A 55 3.94 -24.06 -10.41
CA LEU A 55 3.69 -24.24 -8.99
C LEU A 55 2.19 -24.46 -8.70
N ALA A 56 1.32 -23.75 -9.40
CA ALA A 56 -0.13 -23.94 -9.29
C ALA A 56 -0.52 -25.37 -9.68
N HIS A 57 0.02 -25.88 -10.79
CA HIS A 57 -0.21 -27.25 -11.22
C HIS A 57 0.27 -28.26 -10.17
N HIS A 58 1.49 -28.11 -9.65
CA HIS A 58 2.02 -28.99 -8.59
C HIS A 58 1.17 -28.98 -7.32
N GLN A 59 0.55 -27.84 -6.98
CA GLN A 59 -0.30 -27.68 -5.83
C GLN A 59 -1.77 -28.00 -6.09
N ASN A 60 -2.09 -28.43 -7.31
CA ASN A 60 -3.47 -28.74 -7.75
C ASN A 60 -4.47 -27.59 -7.50
N ILE A 61 -4.05 -26.37 -7.77
CA ILE A 61 -4.86 -25.16 -7.72
C ILE A 61 -4.85 -24.44 -9.05
N ALA A 62 -5.87 -23.65 -9.33
CA ALA A 62 -6.07 -23.03 -10.65
C ALA A 62 -4.95 -22.05 -11.01
N ASN A 63 -4.57 -21.14 -10.14
CA ASN A 63 -3.55 -20.14 -10.38
C ASN A 63 -2.84 -19.73 -9.09
N ILE A 64 -1.56 -19.38 -9.20
CA ILE A 64 -0.81 -18.62 -8.19
C ILE A 64 -0.32 -17.35 -8.86
N LEU A 65 -0.86 -16.22 -8.43
CA LEU A 65 -0.50 -14.91 -8.95
C LEU A 65 0.33 -14.15 -7.91
N VAL A 66 1.53 -13.73 -8.29
CA VAL A 66 2.44 -12.97 -7.43
C VAL A 66 2.56 -11.55 -7.96
N LYS A 67 2.17 -10.58 -7.14
CA LYS A 67 2.44 -9.17 -7.41
C LYS A 67 3.88 -8.87 -7.01
N ASP A 68 4.75 -8.71 -8.01
CA ASP A 68 6.19 -8.56 -7.78
C ASP A 68 6.56 -7.12 -7.43
N GLU A 69 6.77 -6.85 -6.16
CA GLU A 69 7.18 -5.55 -5.63
C GLU A 69 8.71 -5.43 -5.39
N SER A 70 9.51 -6.37 -5.92
CA SER A 70 10.96 -6.39 -5.71
C SER A 70 11.69 -5.15 -6.28
N THR A 71 11.09 -4.50 -7.27
CA THR A 71 11.66 -3.30 -7.90
C THR A 71 11.07 -1.98 -7.39
N ARG A 72 10.12 -2.04 -6.44
CA ARG A 72 9.41 -0.85 -5.98
C ARG A 72 10.33 0.18 -5.34
N PHE A 73 10.56 1.31 -6.01
CA PHE A 73 11.37 2.46 -5.57
C PHE A 73 12.77 2.08 -5.05
N GLY A 74 13.34 0.97 -5.49
CA GLY A 74 14.61 0.47 -4.96
C GLY A 74 14.57 -0.02 -3.51
N LEU A 75 13.40 -0.06 -2.88
CA LEU A 75 13.22 -0.54 -1.50
C LEU A 75 12.79 -2.00 -1.43
N SER A 76 12.48 -2.62 -2.55
CA SER A 76 11.99 -4.01 -2.63
C SER A 76 10.80 -4.28 -1.70
N ALA A 77 9.92 -3.28 -1.51
CA ALA A 77 8.80 -3.38 -0.59
C ALA A 77 7.62 -2.47 -1.01
N PHE A 78 6.42 -3.02 -0.97
CA PHE A 78 5.19 -2.28 -1.29
C PHE A 78 4.79 -1.26 -0.22
N LYS A 79 5.31 -1.34 1.00
CA LYS A 79 4.91 -0.52 2.15
C LYS A 79 5.10 0.99 1.92
N VAL A 80 5.98 1.37 0.99
CA VAL A 80 6.18 2.78 0.62
C VAL A 80 4.92 3.42 0.03
N LEU A 81 4.09 2.66 -0.68
CA LEU A 81 2.84 3.17 -1.24
C LEU A 81 1.87 3.60 -0.14
N GLY A 82 1.62 2.71 0.83
CA GLY A 82 0.76 3.02 1.97
C GLY A 82 1.34 4.11 2.87
N GLY A 83 2.65 4.05 3.15
CA GLY A 83 3.35 5.03 3.99
C GLY A 83 3.28 6.44 3.40
N SER A 84 3.64 6.61 2.13
CA SER A 84 3.59 7.91 1.47
C SER A 84 2.16 8.48 1.37
N TYR A 85 1.19 7.63 1.08
CA TYR A 85 -0.22 8.04 1.02
C TYR A 85 -0.73 8.50 2.39
N ALA A 86 -0.43 7.75 3.46
CA ALA A 86 -0.85 8.09 4.81
C ALA A 86 -0.23 9.42 5.29
N VAL A 87 1.08 9.60 5.06
CA VAL A 87 1.76 10.87 5.39
C VAL A 87 1.15 12.03 4.61
N ALA A 88 0.97 11.89 3.32
CA ALA A 88 0.37 12.93 2.49
C ALA A 88 -1.06 13.29 2.95
N ARG A 89 -1.89 12.30 3.24
CA ARG A 89 -3.25 12.51 3.80
C ARG A 89 -3.23 13.28 5.12
N MET A 90 -2.37 12.85 6.03
CA MET A 90 -2.18 13.52 7.33
C MET A 90 -1.77 14.99 7.16
N LEU A 91 -0.84 15.28 6.25
CA LEU A 91 -0.40 16.64 5.97
C LEU A 91 -1.52 17.49 5.40
N CYS A 92 -2.27 16.97 4.44
CA CYS A 92 -3.43 17.66 3.86
C CYS A 92 -4.47 18.00 4.92
N GLN A 93 -4.82 17.02 5.75
CA GLN A 93 -5.76 17.23 6.85
C GLN A 93 -5.28 18.31 7.83
N ARG A 94 -4.01 18.28 8.20
CA ARG A 94 -3.42 19.29 9.10
C ARG A 94 -3.44 20.71 8.50
N MET A 95 -3.33 20.82 7.18
CA MET A 95 -3.31 22.09 6.48
C MET A 95 -4.70 22.55 6.00
N GLY A 96 -5.74 21.75 6.15
CA GLY A 96 -7.06 22.03 5.58
C GLY A 96 -7.05 22.08 4.05
N ILE A 97 -6.25 21.22 3.39
CA ILE A 97 -6.17 21.12 1.95
C ILE A 97 -7.05 19.96 1.49
N GLU A 98 -7.93 20.22 0.52
CA GLU A 98 -8.75 19.19 -0.09
C GLU A 98 -7.88 18.14 -0.81
N TRP A 99 -8.03 16.89 -0.42
CA TRP A 99 -7.20 15.79 -0.89
C TRP A 99 -7.30 15.56 -2.41
N GLU A 100 -8.46 15.80 -2.98
CA GLU A 100 -8.75 15.58 -4.40
C GLU A 100 -7.86 16.43 -5.33
N GLN A 101 -7.32 17.52 -4.82
CA GLN A 101 -6.49 18.45 -5.58
C GLN A 101 -4.99 18.25 -5.37
N VAL A 102 -4.62 17.28 -4.51
CA VAL A 102 -3.22 17.09 -4.10
C VAL A 102 -2.55 16.04 -4.95
N ASP A 103 -1.41 16.43 -5.51
CA ASP A 103 -0.38 15.57 -6.04
C ASP A 103 0.90 15.68 -5.20
N PHE A 104 1.85 14.82 -5.48
CA PHE A 104 3.11 14.83 -4.75
C PHE A 104 3.91 16.13 -4.98
N GLY A 105 3.86 16.70 -6.20
CA GLY A 105 4.51 17.96 -6.53
C GLY A 105 3.96 19.13 -5.72
N THR A 106 2.65 19.13 -5.41
CA THR A 106 2.02 20.14 -4.56
C THR A 106 2.60 20.12 -3.15
N LEU A 107 2.82 18.94 -2.57
CA LEU A 107 3.40 18.82 -1.22
C LEU A 107 4.85 19.31 -1.16
N LYS A 108 5.59 19.26 -2.25
CA LYS A 108 6.98 19.75 -2.35
C LYS A 108 7.13 21.26 -2.48
N LYS A 109 6.05 22.00 -2.75
CA LYS A 109 6.13 23.44 -2.91
C LYS A 109 6.62 24.11 -1.62
N GLU A 110 7.53 25.06 -1.76
CA GLU A 110 8.14 25.76 -0.61
C GLU A 110 7.08 26.41 0.29
N ILE A 111 6.01 26.97 -0.27
CA ILE A 111 4.91 27.55 0.51
C ILE A 111 4.21 26.51 1.39
N VAL A 112 4.07 25.28 0.88
CA VAL A 112 3.47 24.16 1.61
C VAL A 112 4.41 23.71 2.71
N ARG A 113 5.69 23.53 2.41
CA ARG A 113 6.72 23.15 3.39
C ARG A 113 6.82 24.13 4.55
N ARG A 114 6.84 25.43 4.26
CA ARG A 114 6.82 26.49 5.30
C ARG A 114 5.57 26.41 6.16
N ARG A 115 4.42 26.12 5.57
CA ARG A 115 3.15 25.99 6.31
C ARG A 115 3.11 24.74 7.21
N ILE A 116 3.73 23.64 6.76
CA ILE A 116 3.86 22.41 7.57
C ILE A 116 4.72 22.70 8.80
N GLY A 117 5.81 23.44 8.64
CA GLY A 117 6.81 23.69 9.68
C GLY A 117 7.58 22.41 10.04
N PRO A 118 8.34 22.45 11.15
CA PRO A 118 9.06 21.28 11.64
C PRO A 118 8.10 20.14 11.97
N LEU A 119 8.36 18.95 11.39
CA LEU A 119 7.54 17.76 11.59
C LEU A 119 8.44 16.59 11.95
N THR A 120 8.15 15.93 13.05
CA THR A 120 8.77 14.67 13.44
C THR A 120 7.74 13.56 13.36
N LEU A 121 8.06 12.50 12.63
CA LEU A 121 7.25 11.28 12.59
C LEU A 121 8.00 10.17 13.33
N ALA A 122 7.25 9.40 14.10
CA ALA A 122 7.75 8.20 14.78
C ALA A 122 6.92 6.98 14.35
N THR A 123 7.59 5.85 14.20
CA THR A 123 6.92 4.60 13.83
C THR A 123 7.64 3.42 14.45
N ALA A 124 6.88 2.46 14.96
CA ALA A 124 7.40 1.13 15.30
C ALA A 124 7.54 0.33 14.00
N THR A 125 8.70 -0.28 13.77
CA THR A 125 8.97 -0.93 12.50
C THR A 125 9.97 -2.07 12.63
N ASP A 126 9.76 -3.09 11.79
CA ASP A 126 10.68 -4.20 11.52
C ASP A 126 11.70 -3.89 10.39
N GLY A 127 11.68 -2.68 9.84
CA GLY A 127 12.56 -2.23 8.75
C GLY A 127 11.82 -1.60 7.58
N ASN A 128 11.04 -2.35 6.81
CA ASN A 128 10.42 -1.86 5.57
C ASN A 128 9.39 -0.75 5.79
N HIS A 129 8.66 -0.78 6.89
CA HIS A 129 7.71 0.29 7.20
C HIS A 129 8.44 1.59 7.58
N GLY A 130 9.46 1.53 8.43
CA GLY A 130 10.28 2.68 8.79
C GLY A 130 10.99 3.29 7.59
N ARG A 131 11.56 2.46 6.72
CA ARG A 131 12.16 2.90 5.44
C ARG A 131 11.14 3.63 4.56
N SER A 132 9.89 3.17 4.53
CA SER A 132 8.80 3.82 3.77
C SER A 132 8.45 5.19 4.32
N VAL A 133 8.36 5.33 5.64
CA VAL A 133 8.08 6.62 6.29
C VAL A 133 9.24 7.59 6.06
N ALA A 134 10.48 7.14 6.24
CA ALA A 134 11.68 7.95 6.00
C ALA A 134 11.75 8.44 4.54
N LEU A 135 11.52 7.56 3.57
CA LEU A 135 11.50 7.92 2.16
C LEU A 135 10.42 8.99 1.87
N SER A 136 9.24 8.85 2.46
CA SER A 136 8.15 9.82 2.30
C SER A 136 8.58 11.21 2.80
N LEU A 137 9.27 11.29 3.95
CA LEU A 137 9.75 12.55 4.52
C LEU A 137 10.91 13.18 3.73
N ILE A 138 11.81 12.37 3.17
CA ILE A 138 12.94 12.87 2.36
C ILE A 138 12.43 13.55 1.08
N HIS A 139 11.32 13.08 0.54
CA HIS A 139 10.80 13.56 -0.73
C HIS A 139 9.74 14.67 -0.60
N ILE A 140 9.13 14.82 0.57
CA ILE A 140 8.21 15.92 0.91
C ILE A 140 8.97 17.05 1.59
#